data_469adbce3bf65f47a61c7f7ecabe218b
#
_entry.id   469adbce3bf65f47a61c7f7ecabe218b
#
_cell.length_a   1.000
_cell.length_b   1.000
_cell.length_c   1.000
_cell.angle_alpha   90.00
_cell.angle_beta   90.00
_cell.angle_gamma   90.00
#
_symmetry.space_group_name_H-M   'P 1'
#
loop_
_entity.id
_entity.type
_entity.pdbx_description
1 polymer ?
#
loop_
_entity_poly.entity_id
_entity_poly.type
_entity_poly.pdbx_seq_one_letter_code
_entity_poly.pdbx_strand_id
1 'polypeptide(L)' 'MKEKEYECVEVKQHKDVGKTIAEYQKNGWHLHTYQAAGLAGGPISSFVNHYLLFEKDN' A
#
# COMPACT_ATOMS: atom_id res chain seq x y z
N MET A 1 -6.13 -1.75 26.91
CA MET A 1 -6.71 -1.35 25.64
C MET A 1 -5.73 -1.64 24.51
N LYS A 2 -6.18 -2.32 23.50
CA LYS A 2 -5.29 -2.66 22.40
C LYS A 2 -5.14 -1.49 21.45
N GLU A 3 -3.92 -1.27 21.05
CA GLU A 3 -3.63 -0.27 20.05
C GLU A 3 -3.20 -0.97 18.78
N LYS A 4 -3.45 -0.31 17.67
CA LYS A 4 -3.03 -0.83 16.38
C LYS A 4 -1.83 -0.05 15.88
N GLU A 5 -0.97 -0.75 15.19
CA GLU A 5 0.12 -0.11 14.48
C GLU A 5 -0.27 0.09 13.05
N TYR A 6 0.22 1.17 12.47
CA TYR A 6 -0.06 1.49 11.07
C TYR A 6 1.24 1.78 10.36
N GLU A 7 1.28 1.38 9.10
CA GLU A 7 2.43 1.67 8.27
C GLU A 7 1.96 2.01 6.87
N CYS A 8 2.45 3.13 6.34
CA CYS A 8 2.10 3.56 5.00
C CYS A 8 3.27 3.27 4.07
N VAL A 9 2.99 2.59 2.98
CA VAL A 9 4.01 2.16 2.03
C VAL A 9 3.67 2.73 0.67
N GLU A 10 4.67 3.28 0.00
CA GLU A 10 4.51 3.78 -1.35
C GLU A 10 5.12 2.77 -2.32
N VAL A 11 4.34 2.40 -3.33
CA VAL A 11 4.78 1.49 -4.37
C VAL A 11 4.60 2.19 -5.71
N LYS A 12 5.62 2.17 -6.53
CA LYS A 12 5.58 2.90 -7.80
C LYS A 12 5.23 2.02 -8.98
N GLN A 13 5.39 0.72 -8.87
CA GLN A 13 5.12 -0.18 -9.97
C GLN A 13 3.91 -1.05 -9.67
N HIS A 14 3.03 -1.14 -10.64
CA HIS A 14 1.80 -1.93 -10.48
C HIS A 14 2.11 -3.36 -10.07
N LYS A 15 3.12 -3.94 -10.68
CA LYS A 15 3.40 -5.36 -10.45
C LYS A 15 3.90 -5.64 -9.05
N ASP A 16 4.37 -4.60 -8.36
CA ASP A 16 4.90 -4.76 -7.02
C ASP A 16 3.86 -4.60 -5.94
N VAL A 17 2.67 -4.11 -6.29
CA VAL A 17 1.63 -3.86 -5.30
C VAL A 17 1.21 -5.17 -4.62
N GLY A 18 0.90 -6.17 -5.43
CA GLY A 18 0.48 -7.45 -4.89
C GLY A 18 1.56 -8.11 -4.06
N LYS A 19 2.80 -8.01 -4.52
CA LYS A 19 3.93 -8.57 -3.78
C LYS A 19 4.08 -7.91 -2.43
N THR A 20 3.96 -6.60 -2.40
CA THR A 20 4.11 -5.85 -1.16
C THR A 20 3.02 -6.23 -0.18
N ILE A 21 1.79 -6.34 -0.66
CA ILE A 21 0.69 -6.74 0.20
C ILE A 21 0.95 -8.13 0.78
N ALA A 22 1.39 -9.06 -0.06
CA ALA A 22 1.64 -10.42 0.41
C ALA A 22 2.76 -10.46 1.45
N GLU A 23 3.80 -9.68 1.24
CA GLU A 23 4.90 -9.62 2.19
C GLU A 23 4.43 -9.13 3.55
N TYR A 24 3.62 -8.07 3.56
CA TYR A 24 3.14 -7.55 4.82
C TYR A 24 2.19 -8.51 5.50
N GLN A 25 1.36 -9.22 4.73
CA GLN A 25 0.45 -10.19 5.30
C GLN A 25 1.19 -11.34 5.99
N LYS A 26 2.32 -11.72 5.45
CA LYS A 26 3.13 -12.77 6.08
C LYS A 26 3.63 -12.34 7.45
N ASN A 27 3.78 -11.05 7.65
CA ASN A 27 4.29 -10.51 8.91
C ASN A 27 3.19 -10.03 9.84
N GLY A 28 1.95 -10.40 9.55
CA GLY A 28 0.84 -10.10 10.43
C GLY A 28 0.15 -8.79 10.17
N TRP A 29 0.52 -8.11 9.09
CA TRP A 29 -0.11 -6.87 8.71
C TRP A 29 -1.32 -7.12 7.82
N HIS A 30 -2.30 -6.24 7.92
CA HIS A 30 -3.48 -6.30 7.08
C HIS A 30 -3.60 -5.00 6.31
N LEU A 31 -3.99 -5.11 5.05
CA LEU A 31 -4.20 -3.92 4.24
C LEU A 31 -5.47 -3.23 4.70
N HIS A 32 -5.31 -2.01 5.19
CA HIS A 32 -6.43 -1.20 5.66
C HIS A 32 -7.02 -0.37 4.53
N THR A 33 -6.15 0.31 3.78
CA THR A 33 -6.59 1.22 2.75
C THR A 33 -5.60 1.20 1.60
N TYR A 34 -6.13 1.26 0.39
CA TYR A 34 -5.33 1.38 -0.81
C TYR A 34 -5.79 2.60 -1.57
N GLN A 35 -4.84 3.40 -2.01
CA GLN A 35 -5.13 4.57 -2.80
C GLN A 35 -4.07 4.74 -3.87
N ALA A 36 -4.51 5.08 -5.07
CA ALA A 36 -3.60 5.32 -6.17
C ALA A 36 -3.70 6.77 -6.55
N ALA A 37 -2.55 7.41 -6.76
CA ALA A 37 -2.49 8.80 -7.17
C ALA A 37 -1.55 8.93 -8.35
N GLY A 38 -2.04 9.45 -9.44
CA GLY A 38 -1.24 9.66 -10.62
C GLY A 38 -1.05 11.13 -10.90
N LEU A 39 -0.21 11.41 -11.88
CA LEU A 39 -0.02 12.77 -12.32
C LEU A 39 -1.25 13.22 -13.10
N ALA A 40 -1.77 14.36 -12.73
CA ALA A 40 -2.95 14.88 -13.40
C ALA A 40 -2.63 15.19 -14.86
N GLY A 41 -3.54 14.82 -15.73
CA GLY A 41 -3.42 15.13 -17.13
C GLY A 41 -2.50 14.20 -17.89
N GLY A 42 -1.90 13.25 -17.25
CA GLY A 42 -1.03 12.31 -17.94
C GLY A 42 -1.75 11.03 -18.29
N PRO A 43 -1.63 10.56 -19.50
CA PRO A 43 -2.21 9.28 -19.88
C PRO A 43 -1.35 8.10 -19.46
N ILE A 44 -0.28 8.33 -18.77
CA ILE A 44 0.73 7.32 -18.55
C ILE A 44 0.55 6.71 -17.19
N SER A 45 0.08 5.49 -17.20
CA SER A 45 -0.16 4.76 -15.96
C SER A 45 1.14 4.40 -15.23
N SER A 46 2.26 4.46 -15.91
CA SER A 46 3.52 4.10 -15.29
C SER A 46 3.96 5.10 -14.23
N PHE A 47 3.31 6.27 -14.16
CA PHE A 47 3.66 7.27 -13.19
C PHE A 47 2.68 7.33 -12.03
N VAL A 48 1.88 6.30 -11.87
CA VAL A 48 0.94 6.24 -10.76
C VAL A 48 1.66 5.74 -9.53
N ASN A 49 1.50 6.45 -8.44
CA ASN A 49 1.99 6.00 -7.15
C ASN A 49 0.87 5.31 -6.41
N HIS A 50 1.21 4.18 -5.81
CA HIS A 50 0.26 3.41 -5.03
C HIS A 50 0.59 3.55 -3.57
N TYR A 51 -0.39 3.90 -2.77
CA TYR A 51 -0.21 4.08 -1.34
C TYR A 51 -0.99 3.01 -0.61
N LEU A 52 -0.30 2.25 0.20
CA LEU A 52 -0.88 1.14 0.93
C LEU A 52 -0.76 1.44 2.42
N LEU A 53 -1.88 1.50 3.08
CA LEU A 53 -1.89 1.67 4.53
C LEU A 53 -2.18 0.33 5.17
N PHE A 54 -1.23 -0.15 5.94
CA PHE A 54 -1.36 -1.42 6.63
C PHE A 54 -1.61 -1.20 8.11
N GLU A 55 -2.33 -2.11 8.70
CA GLU A 55 -2.57 -2.09 10.13
C GLU A 55 -2.22 -3.45 10.73
N LYS A 56 -1.86 -3.41 11.98
CA LYS A 56 -1.48 -4.61 12.69
C LYS A 56 -1.92 -4.48 14.13
N ASP A 57 -2.50 -5.55 14.65
CA ASP A 57 -2.91 -5.59 16.05
C ASP A 57 -1.69 -5.81 16.94
N ASN A 58 -1.66 -5.07 18.00
CA ASN A 58 -0.65 -5.27 19.02
C ASN A 58 -1.11 -6.26 20.07
#